data_212d95f3ea3f89a0bac08e18fd999e57
#
_entry.id   212d95f3ea3f89a0bac08e18fd999e57
#
_cell.length_a   1.000
_cell.length_b   1.000
_cell.length_c   1.000
_cell.angle_alpha   90.00
_cell.angle_beta   90.00
_cell.angle_gamma   90.00
#
_symmetry.space_group_name_H-M   'P 1'
#
loop_
_entity.id
_entity.type
_entity.pdbx_description
1 polymer ?
#
loop_
_entity_poly.entity_id
_entity_poly.type
_entity_poly.pdbx_seq_one_letter_code
_entity_poly.pdbx_strand_id
1 'polypeptide(L)'
;MTDISEKELEKKFVEVLGKKMAYHERGEGNPIVFQHGNPTSSYLWRNIIPHLENQGRCIAIDLIGMGDSEKLEDQGENTYSYHVQKRYFDACLKELNIDNNVIFVIHDWGSSLGFNWSFENQNSVKGICYMEAIVQNLIWDSWPNDATSIFQGFRSEAGEDLILKKNLFIEGVLPSAIIRDLSEKEMTVYRKPCLLYTSDAADD
;
A
#
# COMPACT_ATOMS: atom_id res chain seq x y z
N MET A 1 1.90 -26.34 8.45
CA MET A 1 2.07 -24.95 8.06
C MET A 1 1.52 -24.83 6.66
N THR A 2 0.60 -23.92 6.40
CA THR A 2 0.12 -23.65 5.04
C THR A 2 1.29 -23.05 4.25
N ASP A 3 1.59 -23.61 3.09
CA ASP A 3 2.64 -23.07 2.22
C ASP A 3 2.30 -21.63 1.84
N ILE A 4 3.24 -20.72 2.10
CA ILE A 4 3.09 -19.30 1.76
C ILE A 4 3.38 -19.16 0.26
N SER A 5 2.39 -18.69 -0.50
CA SER A 5 2.55 -18.44 -1.93
C SER A 5 3.39 -17.19 -2.18
N GLU A 6 4.36 -17.32 -3.07
CA GLU A 6 5.15 -16.21 -3.61
C GLU A 6 4.55 -15.65 -4.92
N LYS A 7 3.45 -16.26 -5.39
CA LYS A 7 2.83 -15.87 -6.66
C LYS A 7 2.19 -14.50 -6.56
N GLU A 8 2.48 -13.64 -7.52
CA GLU A 8 1.81 -12.35 -7.67
C GLU A 8 0.32 -12.56 -7.99
N LEU A 9 -0.51 -11.63 -7.51
CA LEU A 9 -1.91 -11.56 -7.86
C LEU A 9 -2.06 -10.99 -9.28
N GLU A 10 -3.01 -11.54 -10.03
CA GLU A 10 -3.38 -10.98 -11.33
C GLU A 10 -3.90 -9.56 -11.16
N LYS A 11 -3.38 -8.61 -11.93
CA LYS A 11 -3.73 -7.20 -11.85
C LYS A 11 -4.72 -6.81 -12.93
N LYS A 12 -5.68 -6.00 -12.50
CA LYS A 12 -6.55 -5.19 -13.34
C LYS A 12 -6.14 -3.73 -13.19
N PHE A 13 -6.60 -2.89 -14.11
CA PHE A 13 -6.31 -1.46 -14.10
C PHE A 13 -7.59 -0.67 -14.25
N VAL A 14 -7.64 0.47 -13.58
CA VAL A 14 -8.72 1.46 -13.69
C VAL A 14 -8.11 2.85 -13.86
N GLU A 15 -8.72 3.68 -14.68
CA GLU A 15 -8.31 5.07 -14.83
C GLU A 15 -8.89 5.92 -13.69
N VAL A 16 -8.02 6.61 -12.97
CA VAL A 16 -8.35 7.43 -11.81
C VAL A 16 -7.65 8.77 -11.94
N LEU A 17 -8.41 9.84 -12.11
CA LEU A 17 -7.86 11.20 -12.23
C LEU A 17 -6.77 11.33 -13.32
N GLY A 18 -6.94 10.63 -14.45
CA GLY A 18 -6.01 10.62 -15.58
C GLY A 18 -4.76 9.77 -15.38
N LYS A 19 -4.75 8.89 -14.37
CA LYS A 19 -3.66 7.93 -14.10
C LYS A 19 -4.21 6.51 -14.00
N LYS A 20 -3.45 5.52 -14.42
CA LYS A 20 -3.77 4.11 -14.24
C LYS A 20 -3.44 3.66 -12.81
N MET A 21 -4.46 3.21 -12.08
CA MET A 21 -4.25 2.51 -10.81
C MET A 21 -4.46 1.02 -10.98
N ALA A 22 -3.52 0.24 -10.44
CA ALA A 22 -3.59 -1.20 -10.44
C ALA A 22 -4.39 -1.70 -9.24
N TYR A 23 -5.14 -2.78 -9.43
CA TYR A 23 -5.83 -3.48 -8.36
C TYR A 23 -5.94 -4.97 -8.68
N HIS A 24 -6.09 -5.78 -7.66
CA HIS A 24 -6.48 -7.18 -7.77
C HIS A 24 -7.93 -7.33 -7.37
N GLU A 25 -8.67 -8.20 -8.06
CA GLU A 25 -10.06 -8.46 -7.74
C GLU A 25 -10.42 -9.92 -7.92
N ARG A 26 -11.09 -10.49 -6.90
CA ARG A 26 -11.67 -11.83 -6.90
C ARG A 26 -12.96 -11.89 -6.11
N GLY A 27 -13.80 -12.87 -6.46
CA GLY A 27 -15.09 -13.08 -5.82
C GLY A 27 -16.16 -12.10 -6.30
N GLU A 28 -17.35 -12.24 -5.75
CA GLU A 28 -18.54 -11.46 -6.10
C GLU A 28 -19.32 -11.08 -4.84
N GLY A 29 -20.20 -10.07 -4.93
CA GLY A 29 -21.04 -9.62 -3.84
C GLY A 29 -20.55 -8.33 -3.18
N ASN A 30 -20.72 -8.22 -1.85
CA ASN A 30 -20.33 -7.01 -1.12
C ASN A 30 -18.80 -6.81 -1.15
N PRO A 31 -18.33 -5.56 -1.28
CA PRO A 31 -16.90 -5.30 -1.38
C PRO A 31 -16.17 -5.55 -0.05
N ILE A 32 -15.06 -6.27 -0.15
CA ILE A 32 -14.04 -6.43 0.89
C ILE A 32 -12.77 -5.78 0.35
N VAL A 33 -12.47 -4.57 0.82
CA VAL A 33 -11.37 -3.75 0.34
C VAL A 33 -10.14 -3.96 1.21
N PHE A 34 -9.07 -4.45 0.59
CA PHE A 34 -7.77 -4.67 1.20
C PHE A 34 -6.85 -3.50 0.85
N GLN A 35 -6.47 -2.71 1.85
CA GLN A 35 -5.60 -1.58 1.60
C GLN A 35 -4.29 -1.71 2.36
N HIS A 36 -3.21 -1.75 1.58
CA HIS A 36 -1.84 -1.75 2.06
C HIS A 36 -1.37 -0.34 2.46
N GLY A 37 -0.21 -0.26 3.05
CA GLY A 37 0.51 0.98 3.32
C GLY A 37 1.93 0.96 2.77
N ASN A 38 2.81 1.70 3.43
CA ASN A 38 4.17 1.92 3.00
C ASN A 38 5.14 0.94 3.69
N PRO A 39 6.08 0.29 2.99
CA PRO A 39 6.43 0.41 1.57
C PRO A 39 5.89 -0.75 0.71
N THR A 40 4.71 -1.24 0.99
CA THR A 40 4.15 -2.44 0.38
C THR A 40 3.24 -2.15 -0.83
N SER A 41 2.51 -3.16 -1.27
CA SER A 41 1.51 -3.10 -2.34
C SER A 41 0.40 -4.11 -2.07
N SER A 42 -0.56 -4.25 -2.96
CA SER A 42 -1.59 -5.28 -2.87
C SER A 42 -1.02 -6.71 -2.76
N TYR A 43 0.25 -6.92 -3.12
CA TYR A 43 0.97 -8.18 -2.94
C TYR A 43 0.97 -8.67 -1.48
N LEU A 44 0.86 -7.76 -0.51
CA LEU A 44 0.70 -8.08 0.91
C LEU A 44 -0.44 -9.08 1.16
N TRP A 45 -1.52 -8.98 0.39
CA TRP A 45 -2.77 -9.70 0.60
C TRP A 45 -2.87 -11.03 -0.15
N ARG A 46 -1.85 -11.43 -0.93
CA ARG A 46 -1.85 -12.60 -1.82
C ARG A 46 -2.19 -13.93 -1.14
N ASN A 47 -1.86 -14.06 0.14
CA ASN A 47 -2.12 -15.27 0.92
C ASN A 47 -3.41 -15.18 1.76
N ILE A 48 -4.11 -14.06 1.72
CA ILE A 48 -5.35 -13.82 2.49
C ILE A 48 -6.56 -13.88 1.57
N ILE A 49 -6.52 -13.17 0.45
CA ILE A 49 -7.62 -13.05 -0.52
C ILE A 49 -8.18 -14.41 -0.96
N PRO A 50 -7.36 -15.44 -1.27
CA PRO A 50 -7.90 -16.74 -1.70
C PRO A 50 -8.79 -17.46 -0.68
N HIS A 51 -8.70 -17.09 0.60
CA HIS A 51 -9.55 -17.64 1.65
C HIS A 51 -10.87 -16.87 1.82
N LEU A 52 -10.99 -15.71 1.21
CA LEU A 52 -12.13 -14.79 1.39
C LEU A 52 -12.91 -14.54 0.09
N GLU A 53 -12.43 -15.00 -1.06
CA GLU A 53 -13.08 -14.78 -2.36
C GLU A 53 -14.51 -15.37 -2.47
N ASN A 54 -14.87 -16.34 -1.61
CA ASN A 54 -16.21 -16.88 -1.51
C ASN A 54 -17.11 -16.11 -0.52
N GLN A 55 -16.58 -15.10 0.17
CA GLN A 55 -17.31 -14.31 1.18
C GLN A 55 -17.75 -12.94 0.64
N GLY A 56 -17.16 -12.49 -0.46
CA GLY A 56 -17.46 -11.21 -1.06
C GLY A 56 -16.55 -10.88 -2.23
N ARG A 57 -16.72 -9.71 -2.80
CA ARG A 57 -15.87 -9.13 -3.83
C ARG A 57 -14.60 -8.57 -3.19
N CYS A 58 -13.53 -9.37 -3.16
CA CYS A 58 -12.24 -8.99 -2.61
C CYS A 58 -11.49 -8.09 -3.60
N ILE A 59 -11.11 -6.90 -3.15
CA ILE A 59 -10.42 -5.89 -3.96
C ILE A 59 -9.19 -5.41 -3.20
N ALA A 60 -8.00 -5.57 -3.77
CA ALA A 60 -6.75 -5.06 -3.21
C ALA A 60 -6.16 -4.02 -4.16
N ILE A 61 -6.10 -2.77 -3.72
CA ILE A 61 -5.66 -1.62 -4.53
C ILE A 61 -4.18 -1.36 -4.30
N ASP A 62 -3.42 -1.11 -5.37
CA ASP A 62 -2.10 -0.50 -5.27
C ASP A 62 -2.28 1.02 -5.19
N LEU A 63 -1.78 1.65 -4.15
CA LEU A 63 -1.80 3.11 -4.01
C LEU A 63 -1.05 3.78 -5.17
N ILE A 64 -1.45 5.00 -5.51
CA ILE A 64 -0.79 5.73 -6.61
C ILE A 64 0.73 5.82 -6.37
N GLY A 65 1.52 5.47 -7.36
CA GLY A 65 2.98 5.41 -7.28
C GLY A 65 3.54 4.16 -6.60
N MET A 66 2.71 3.23 -6.13
CA MET A 66 3.11 1.98 -5.47
C MET A 66 2.64 0.77 -6.28
N GLY A 67 3.29 -0.38 -6.06
CA GLY A 67 2.98 -1.61 -6.79
C GLY A 67 3.07 -1.41 -8.30
N ASP A 68 2.00 -1.76 -9.00
CA ASP A 68 1.85 -1.60 -10.45
C ASP A 68 1.02 -0.35 -10.84
N SER A 69 0.63 0.49 -9.88
CA SER A 69 -0.02 1.76 -10.15
C SER A 69 0.96 2.76 -10.76
N GLU A 70 0.45 3.55 -11.71
CA GLU A 70 1.23 4.57 -12.40
C GLU A 70 1.82 5.60 -11.43
N LYS A 71 2.98 6.14 -11.77
CA LYS A 71 3.64 7.19 -11.00
C LYS A 71 3.18 8.56 -11.45
N LEU A 72 3.21 9.52 -10.52
CA LEU A 72 2.97 10.91 -10.82
C LEU A 72 4.21 11.50 -11.50
N GLU A 73 4.01 12.41 -12.43
CA GLU A 73 5.10 13.03 -13.21
C GLU A 73 5.98 13.94 -12.36
N ASP A 74 5.35 14.72 -11.50
CA ASP A 74 6.08 15.57 -10.55
C ASP A 74 6.62 14.71 -9.40
N GLN A 75 7.87 14.93 -9.01
CA GLN A 75 8.61 14.15 -8.01
C GLN A 75 9.09 15.01 -6.85
N GLY A 76 8.29 15.99 -6.48
CA GLY A 76 8.56 16.85 -5.35
C GLY A 76 8.22 16.19 -4.00
N GLU A 77 8.67 16.83 -2.93
CA GLU A 77 8.49 16.40 -1.54
C GLU A 77 7.01 16.09 -1.17
N ASN A 78 6.06 16.81 -1.78
CA ASN A 78 4.64 16.69 -1.49
C ASN A 78 3.85 15.82 -2.48
N THR A 79 4.50 15.26 -3.51
CA THR A 79 3.85 14.55 -4.62
C THR A 79 3.03 13.36 -4.15
N TYR A 80 3.55 12.60 -3.19
CA TYR A 80 2.87 11.43 -2.60
C TYR A 80 2.42 11.70 -1.16
N SER A 81 2.08 12.95 -0.84
CA SER A 81 1.55 13.30 0.48
C SER A 81 0.26 12.53 0.80
N TYR A 82 -0.08 12.43 2.08
CA TYR A 82 -1.32 11.80 2.53
C TYR A 82 -2.56 12.31 1.78
N HIS A 83 -2.66 13.62 1.57
CA HIS A 83 -3.80 14.21 0.88
C HIS A 83 -3.89 13.80 -0.60
N VAL A 84 -2.75 13.63 -1.26
CA VAL A 84 -2.71 13.13 -2.64
C VAL A 84 -3.11 11.65 -2.66
N GLN A 85 -2.56 10.83 -1.79
CA GLN A 85 -2.94 9.42 -1.66
C GLN A 85 -4.44 9.27 -1.38
N LYS A 86 -4.98 10.05 -0.43
CA LYS A 86 -6.42 10.05 -0.13
C LYS A 86 -7.27 10.38 -1.36
N ARG A 87 -6.91 11.44 -2.08
CA ARG A 87 -7.65 11.86 -3.28
C ARG A 87 -7.72 10.76 -4.34
N TYR A 88 -6.59 10.07 -4.59
CA TYR A 88 -6.55 8.96 -5.54
C TYR A 88 -7.27 7.73 -5.01
N PHE A 89 -7.15 7.43 -3.74
CA PHE A 89 -7.84 6.31 -3.10
C PHE A 89 -9.36 6.47 -3.16
N ASP A 90 -9.88 7.62 -2.74
CA ASP A 90 -11.33 7.91 -2.76
C ASP A 90 -11.88 7.85 -4.20
N ALA A 91 -11.16 8.44 -5.15
CA ALA A 91 -11.54 8.38 -6.55
C ALA A 91 -11.49 6.94 -7.10
N CYS A 92 -10.49 6.15 -6.73
CA CYS A 92 -10.39 4.75 -7.13
C CYS A 92 -11.58 3.93 -6.61
N LEU A 93 -11.96 4.09 -5.35
CA LEU A 93 -13.15 3.43 -4.79
C LEU A 93 -14.41 3.77 -5.59
N LYS A 94 -14.56 5.05 -5.95
CA LYS A 94 -15.69 5.52 -6.76
C LYS A 94 -15.69 4.88 -8.16
N GLU A 95 -14.57 4.87 -8.87
CA GLU A 95 -14.46 4.27 -10.21
C GLU A 95 -14.71 2.74 -10.17
N LEU A 96 -14.37 2.08 -9.07
CA LEU A 96 -14.65 0.66 -8.85
C LEU A 96 -16.07 0.37 -8.33
N ASN A 97 -16.92 1.40 -8.19
CA ASN A 97 -18.28 1.33 -7.66
C ASN A 97 -18.31 0.71 -6.24
N ILE A 98 -17.40 1.17 -5.40
CA ILE A 98 -17.30 0.76 -3.99
C ILE A 98 -17.90 1.89 -3.14
N ASP A 99 -19.20 1.78 -2.86
CA ASP A 99 -19.97 2.85 -2.23
C ASP A 99 -20.95 2.36 -1.14
N ASN A 100 -21.12 1.04 -1.00
CA ASN A 100 -22.10 0.48 -0.07
C ASN A 100 -21.67 -0.89 0.48
N ASN A 101 -22.06 -1.19 1.72
CA ASN A 101 -21.76 -2.46 2.42
C ASN A 101 -20.27 -2.83 2.44
N VAL A 102 -19.40 -1.83 2.52
CA VAL A 102 -17.96 -2.01 2.42
C VAL A 102 -17.40 -2.62 3.72
N ILE A 103 -16.60 -3.67 3.57
CA ILE A 103 -15.73 -4.17 4.63
C ILE A 103 -14.31 -3.76 4.27
N PHE A 104 -13.64 -3.04 5.17
CA PHE A 104 -12.23 -2.71 5.03
C PHE A 104 -11.35 -3.70 5.77
N VAL A 105 -10.25 -4.10 5.13
CA VAL A 105 -9.12 -4.84 5.71
C VAL A 105 -7.88 -3.98 5.45
N ILE A 106 -7.43 -3.28 6.48
CA ILE A 106 -6.51 -2.14 6.35
C ILE A 106 -5.27 -2.30 7.22
N HIS A 107 -4.14 -1.85 6.70
CA HIS A 107 -2.82 -1.97 7.33
C HIS A 107 -1.99 -0.70 7.10
N ASP A 108 -1.22 -0.27 8.10
CA ASP A 108 -0.29 0.86 8.06
C ASP A 108 -0.96 2.16 7.54
N TRP A 109 -0.39 2.88 6.57
CA TRP A 109 -1.02 4.07 5.96
C TRP A 109 -2.36 3.79 5.28
N GLY A 110 -2.57 2.56 4.80
CA GLY A 110 -3.87 2.13 4.32
C GLY A 110 -4.95 2.17 5.38
N SER A 111 -4.59 2.01 6.65
CA SER A 111 -5.54 2.16 7.75
C SER A 111 -6.00 3.60 7.94
N SER A 112 -5.10 4.56 7.85
CA SER A 112 -5.45 5.98 7.93
C SER A 112 -6.40 6.39 6.80
N LEU A 113 -6.16 5.90 5.57
CA LEU A 113 -7.04 6.13 4.42
C LEU A 113 -8.42 5.49 4.62
N GLY A 114 -8.45 4.22 5.03
CA GLY A 114 -9.69 3.47 5.24
C GLY A 114 -10.53 4.04 6.40
N PHE A 115 -9.92 4.43 7.51
CA PHE A 115 -10.62 5.09 8.60
C PHE A 115 -11.20 6.46 8.20
N ASN A 116 -10.42 7.25 7.45
CA ASN A 116 -10.90 8.55 6.98
C ASN A 116 -12.09 8.40 6.04
N TRP A 117 -12.01 7.51 5.03
CA TRP A 117 -13.11 7.23 4.13
C TRP A 117 -14.34 6.71 4.90
N SER A 118 -14.13 5.82 5.87
CA SER A 118 -15.20 5.26 6.69
C SER A 118 -15.89 6.33 7.53
N PHE A 119 -15.15 7.28 8.07
CA PHE A 119 -15.69 8.40 8.82
C PHE A 119 -16.56 9.32 7.95
N GLU A 120 -16.12 9.58 6.71
CA GLU A 120 -16.89 10.39 5.76
C GLU A 120 -18.11 9.64 5.18
N ASN A 121 -18.09 8.29 5.17
CA ASN A 121 -19.11 7.44 4.54
C ASN A 121 -19.70 6.39 5.50
N GLN A 122 -20.05 6.78 6.73
CA GLN A 122 -20.43 5.86 7.81
C GLN A 122 -21.56 4.89 7.44
N ASN A 123 -22.54 5.34 6.64
CA ASN A 123 -23.68 4.51 6.21
C ASN A 123 -23.29 3.45 5.17
N SER A 124 -22.14 3.60 4.55
CA SER A 124 -21.62 2.69 3.53
C SER A 124 -20.74 1.57 4.11
N VAL A 125 -20.30 1.71 5.35
CA VAL A 125 -19.36 0.78 5.99
C VAL A 125 -20.10 -0.28 6.76
N LYS A 126 -19.78 -1.55 6.49
CA LYS A 126 -20.29 -2.71 7.20
C LYS A 126 -19.36 -3.19 8.30
N GLY A 127 -18.06 -3.01 8.14
CA GLY A 127 -17.06 -3.42 9.12
C GLY A 127 -15.65 -3.00 8.74
N ILE A 128 -14.77 -2.99 9.73
CA ILE A 128 -13.36 -2.66 9.56
C ILE A 128 -12.53 -3.68 10.33
N CYS A 129 -11.63 -4.37 9.62
CA CYS A 129 -10.55 -5.15 10.18
C CYS A 129 -9.24 -4.38 9.98
N TYR A 130 -8.49 -4.13 11.02
CA TYR A 130 -7.25 -3.35 10.94
C TYR A 130 -6.11 -4.01 11.70
N MET A 131 -4.90 -3.78 11.23
CA MET A 131 -3.68 -4.27 11.84
C MET A 131 -2.54 -3.27 11.61
N GLU A 132 -1.62 -3.14 12.57
CA GLU A 132 -0.53 -2.16 12.55
C GLU A 132 -1.03 -0.76 12.14
N ALA A 133 -2.14 -0.34 12.74
CA ALA A 133 -2.95 0.75 12.24
C ALA A 133 -2.52 2.12 12.77
N ILE A 134 -2.53 3.12 11.90
CA ILE A 134 -2.35 4.53 12.25
C ILE A 134 -3.72 5.10 12.63
N VAL A 135 -3.97 5.20 13.93
CA VAL A 135 -5.27 5.61 14.50
C VAL A 135 -5.25 7.02 15.09
N GLN A 136 -4.09 7.64 15.18
CA GLN A 136 -3.90 8.97 15.75
C GLN A 136 -2.68 9.66 15.14
N ASN A 137 -2.51 10.94 15.42
CA ASN A 137 -1.29 11.65 15.05
C ASN A 137 -0.08 11.01 15.74
N LEU A 138 0.92 10.62 14.94
CA LEU A 138 2.17 10.07 15.43
C LEU A 138 3.12 11.21 15.79
N ILE A 139 3.49 11.30 17.06
CA ILE A 139 4.56 12.16 17.56
C ILE A 139 5.78 11.30 17.90
N TRP A 140 6.98 11.85 17.83
CA TRP A 140 8.20 11.08 18.05
C TRP A 140 8.26 10.34 19.39
N ASP A 141 7.67 10.91 20.42
CA ASP A 141 7.60 10.29 21.75
C ASP A 141 6.75 9.02 21.80
N SER A 142 5.90 8.80 20.80
CA SER A 142 5.06 7.59 20.67
C SER A 142 5.67 6.50 19.79
N TRP A 143 6.83 6.77 19.17
CA TRP A 143 7.52 5.80 18.33
C TRP A 143 8.34 4.83 19.17
N PRO A 144 8.48 3.54 18.76
CA PRO A 144 9.44 2.63 19.35
C PRO A 144 10.87 3.19 19.23
N ASN A 145 11.66 3.08 20.28
CA ASN A 145 13.00 3.67 20.34
C ASN A 145 13.95 3.17 19.24
N ASP A 146 13.84 1.91 18.87
CA ASP A 146 14.62 1.28 17.79
C ASP A 146 14.22 1.75 16.39
N ALA A 147 12.97 2.15 16.19
CA ALA A 147 12.48 2.68 14.93
C ALA A 147 12.71 4.19 14.77
N THR A 148 12.72 4.96 15.86
CA THR A 148 12.76 6.42 15.84
C THR A 148 13.92 6.97 15.01
N SER A 149 15.13 6.48 15.21
CA SER A 149 16.33 7.00 14.55
C SER A 149 16.29 6.82 13.02
N ILE A 150 15.81 5.68 12.52
CA ILE A 150 15.73 5.43 11.08
C ILE A 150 14.65 6.28 10.43
N PHE A 151 13.48 6.43 11.07
CA PHE A 151 12.41 7.25 10.52
C PHE A 151 12.68 8.76 10.61
N GLN A 152 13.44 9.22 11.61
CA GLN A 152 13.99 10.57 11.64
C GLN A 152 15.03 10.78 10.54
N GLY A 153 15.88 9.77 10.28
CA GLY A 153 16.83 9.78 9.17
C GLY A 153 16.15 9.97 7.82
N PHE A 154 15.04 9.30 7.57
CA PHE A 154 14.26 9.46 6.34
C PHE A 154 13.67 10.87 6.16
N ARG A 155 13.53 11.64 7.22
CA ARG A 155 13.02 13.03 7.21
C ARG A 155 14.12 14.07 7.35
N SER A 156 15.38 13.67 7.33
CA SER A 156 16.55 14.55 7.35
C SER A 156 17.04 14.86 5.94
N GLU A 157 18.05 15.71 5.82
CA GLU A 157 18.75 16.00 4.56
C GLU A 157 19.34 14.73 3.88
N ALA A 158 19.61 13.68 4.66
CA ALA A 158 20.06 12.39 4.14
C ALA A 158 18.91 11.51 3.60
N GLY A 159 17.65 11.93 3.76
CA GLY A 159 16.48 11.11 3.47
C GLY A 159 16.40 10.63 2.01
N GLU A 160 16.70 11.49 1.05
CA GLU A 160 16.74 11.13 -0.36
C GLU A 160 17.77 10.04 -0.65
N ASP A 161 18.99 10.19 -0.11
CA ASP A 161 20.04 9.18 -0.27
C ASP A 161 19.66 7.84 0.35
N LEU A 162 19.09 7.87 1.53
CA LEU A 162 18.64 6.67 2.24
C LEU A 162 17.49 5.94 1.52
N ILE A 163 16.53 6.69 0.98
CA ILE A 163 15.32 6.13 0.37
C ILE A 163 15.55 5.84 -1.11
N LEU A 164 16.02 6.82 -1.89
CA LEU A 164 16.08 6.69 -3.34
C LEU A 164 17.32 5.93 -3.84
N LYS A 165 18.51 6.16 -3.22
CA LYS A 165 19.73 5.48 -3.66
C LYS A 165 19.97 4.16 -2.93
N LYS A 166 19.77 4.13 -1.60
CA LYS A 166 20.01 2.92 -0.80
C LYS A 166 18.79 2.02 -0.69
N ASN A 167 17.62 2.51 -1.12
CA ASN A 167 16.34 1.81 -1.01
C ASN A 167 16.09 1.23 0.40
N LEU A 168 16.54 1.94 1.43
CA LEU A 168 16.63 1.40 2.79
C LEU A 168 15.26 1.03 3.38
N PHE A 169 14.18 1.65 2.89
CA PHE A 169 12.84 1.27 3.33
C PHE A 169 12.47 -0.15 2.90
N ILE A 170 12.84 -0.55 1.67
CA ILE A 170 12.61 -1.91 1.16
C ILE A 170 13.69 -2.88 1.64
N GLU A 171 14.98 -2.47 1.59
CA GLU A 171 16.08 -3.41 1.87
C GLU A 171 16.33 -3.62 3.36
N GLY A 172 15.97 -2.66 4.20
CA GLY A 172 16.22 -2.71 5.65
C GLY A 172 14.94 -2.78 6.48
N VAL A 173 14.03 -1.81 6.33
CA VAL A 173 12.85 -1.72 7.20
C VAL A 173 11.86 -2.84 6.93
N LEU A 174 11.52 -3.11 5.67
CA LEU A 174 10.53 -4.13 5.33
C LEU A 174 10.90 -5.53 5.85
N PRO A 175 12.11 -6.06 5.63
CA PRO A 175 12.48 -7.37 6.17
C PRO A 175 12.48 -7.40 7.69
N SER A 176 12.91 -6.32 8.36
CA SER A 176 12.94 -6.26 9.82
C SER A 176 11.56 -6.20 10.47
N ALA A 177 10.54 -5.78 9.72
CA ALA A 177 9.15 -5.73 10.17
C ALA A 177 8.38 -7.05 9.99
N ILE A 178 9.02 -8.10 9.47
CA ILE A 178 8.38 -9.40 9.18
C ILE A 178 9.10 -10.49 9.98
N ILE A 179 8.34 -11.33 10.70
CA ILE A 179 8.90 -12.36 11.59
C ILE A 179 9.71 -13.42 10.82
N ARG A 180 9.27 -13.77 9.62
CA ARG A 180 9.97 -14.72 8.75
C ARG A 180 10.87 -14.01 7.75
N ASP A 181 11.88 -14.69 7.26
CA ASP A 181 12.65 -14.20 6.14
C ASP A 181 11.79 -14.12 4.87
N LEU A 182 11.92 -13.02 4.13
CA LEU A 182 11.36 -12.88 2.79
C LEU A 182 12.30 -13.57 1.80
N SER A 183 11.74 -14.33 0.86
CA SER A 183 12.54 -14.89 -0.24
C SER A 183 12.98 -13.80 -1.21
N GLU A 184 14.01 -14.08 -2.00
CA GLU A 184 14.48 -13.15 -3.03
C GLU A 184 13.39 -12.84 -4.08
N LYS A 185 12.51 -13.79 -4.34
CA LYS A 185 11.36 -13.59 -5.23
C LYS A 185 10.35 -12.60 -4.65
N GLU A 186 10.05 -12.71 -3.35
CA GLU A 186 9.17 -11.75 -2.66
C GLU A 186 9.81 -10.35 -2.62
N MET A 187 11.10 -10.28 -2.33
CA MET A 187 11.85 -9.02 -2.33
C MET A 187 11.87 -8.37 -3.71
N THR A 188 12.02 -9.17 -4.79
CA THR A 188 11.95 -8.67 -6.16
C THR A 188 10.62 -7.97 -6.45
N VAL A 189 9.50 -8.53 -5.99
CA VAL A 189 8.18 -7.90 -6.16
C VAL A 189 8.09 -6.56 -5.42
N TYR A 190 8.58 -6.50 -4.19
CA TYR A 190 8.57 -5.25 -3.42
C TYR A 190 9.54 -4.19 -3.94
N ARG A 191 10.66 -4.59 -4.56
CA ARG A 191 11.63 -3.68 -5.20
C ARG A 191 11.12 -3.07 -6.50
N LYS A 192 10.27 -3.79 -7.23
CA LYS A 192 9.81 -3.43 -8.58
C LYS A 192 9.39 -1.95 -8.74
N PRO A 193 8.58 -1.36 -7.85
CA PRO A 193 8.20 0.05 -7.97
C PRO A 193 9.37 1.03 -7.83
N CYS A 194 10.44 0.64 -7.15
CA CYS A 194 11.62 1.48 -6.88
C CYS A 194 12.68 1.36 -7.97
N LEU A 195 12.79 0.20 -8.62
CA LEU A 195 13.83 -0.08 -9.62
C LEU A 195 13.58 0.55 -10.99
N LEU A 196 12.35 0.96 -11.31
CA LEU A 196 12.01 1.58 -12.59
C LEU A 196 12.70 2.93 -12.85
N TYR A 197 13.41 3.47 -11.84
CA TYR A 197 14.23 4.70 -12.00
C TYR A 197 15.73 4.44 -12.16
N THR A 198 16.21 3.22 -11.90
CA THR A 198 17.63 2.90 -11.97
C THR A 198 18.03 2.22 -13.29
N SER A 199 17.07 1.68 -14.05
CA SER A 199 17.34 1.03 -15.33
C SER A 199 17.54 2.01 -16.50
N ASP A 200 16.93 3.21 -16.42
CA ASP A 200 17.09 4.23 -17.48
C ASP A 200 18.39 5.07 -17.33
N ALA A 201 19.07 4.95 -16.19
CA ALA A 201 20.31 5.68 -15.92
C ALA A 201 21.59 4.87 -16.25
N ALA A 202 21.45 3.62 -16.70
CA ALA A 202 22.58 2.73 -16.99
C ALA A 202 22.83 2.52 -18.49
N ASP A 203 22.00 3.08 -19.39
CA ASP A 203 22.10 2.95 -20.84
C ASP A 203 22.49 4.25 -21.59
N ASP A 204 23.06 5.28 -20.87
CA ASP A 204 23.68 6.46 -21.49
C ASP A 204 25.19 6.52 -21.23
#